data_49a8802a0d94c528e33f5a1bebcd65f1
#
_entry.id   49a8802a0d94c528e33f5a1bebcd65f1
#
_cell.length_a   1.000
_cell.length_b   1.000
_cell.length_c   1.000
_cell.angle_alpha   90.00
_cell.angle_beta   90.00
_cell.angle_gamma   90.00
#
_symmetry.space_group_name_H-M   'P 1'
#
loop_
_entity.id
_entity.type
_entity.pdbx_description
1 polymer ?
#
loop_
_entity_poly.entity_id
_entity_poly.type
_entity_poly.pdbx_seq_one_letter_code
_entity_poly.pdbx_strand_id
1 'polypeptide(L)'
;MTVSQSGRRHGQAGGGRPRIPFPQLAGELRAPLDGSSADDRRASTEQAGHLPAGPRSIGDQAIGACAARVFRNVARGPPGAPQLWPRTTRRYDRSVSHPAIRYARTIDGLHIAYQVVGEGPVDLVYAPGWFSNLEAVWDVPDLADFLGELASAFRLILLDRRGFGLSDWPITSGSLSLELGMDDIRAVMDAAGSERAVLFGFDEGGALCTLFAASNPERVSALVLFAVWAKYYASSDYPWGWTTDEAEEWWQLIDRHWGTEHFWEANSTAVDPAIRRDPERVKAWTRYARLSASPGSALAIERKSRETDIRALLKAVSVPTLVMHRTNDSNERVEQARYIGDQLQNARVELPGEEHAPFAGDRERVLRELKDFLASLQEEPELERVLATVLFTDLVSSTERVAALGDRAWRELVEPHHALVRGLLARYRGTEVDTAGDGFFATFDGPARAVRCGRAIIDAVQPLGLDVRAGVHTGEVEVINGKVGGLAVNIGARVAGLAESRELLVSSTVKDLTAGSGLVFEDAGVHELKGIPEQWHLYRVLDVAP
;
A
#
# COMPACT_ATOMS: atom_id res chain seq x y z
N MET A 1 -43.77 49.62 11.20
CA MET A 1 -43.11 49.51 12.52
C MET A 1 -41.82 48.72 12.28
N THR A 2 -40.75 49.42 12.30
CA THR A 2 -39.38 49.00 12.04
C THR A 2 -38.76 48.38 13.29
N VAL A 3 -38.13 47.22 13.18
CA VAL A 3 -37.21 46.73 14.19
C VAL A 3 -35.93 46.29 13.52
N SER A 4 -34.86 46.96 13.87
CA SER A 4 -33.47 46.74 13.54
C SER A 4 -32.91 45.50 14.23
N GLN A 5 -32.16 44.67 13.54
CA GLN A 5 -31.27 43.67 14.13
C GLN A 5 -29.85 43.87 13.65
N SER A 6 -28.99 44.17 14.62
CA SER A 6 -27.54 44.26 14.47
C SER A 6 -26.90 42.87 14.41
N GLY A 7 -26.27 42.51 13.27
CA GLY A 7 -25.48 41.31 13.11
C GLY A 7 -24.06 41.47 13.64
N ARG A 8 -23.65 40.62 14.56
CA ARG A 8 -22.23 40.42 14.94
C ARG A 8 -21.55 39.52 13.91
N ARG A 9 -20.55 40.06 13.25
CA ARG A 9 -19.63 39.30 12.42
C ARG A 9 -18.60 38.61 13.32
N HIS A 10 -18.59 37.28 13.32
CA HIS A 10 -17.44 36.48 13.77
C HIS A 10 -16.43 36.37 12.64
N GLY A 11 -15.24 36.94 12.84
CA GLY A 11 -14.11 36.79 11.97
C GLY A 11 -13.53 35.36 12.08
N GLN A 12 -13.58 34.61 11.01
CA GLN A 12 -12.77 33.42 10.86
C GLN A 12 -11.36 33.85 10.47
N ALA A 13 -10.40 33.57 11.35
CA ALA A 13 -8.98 33.65 11.04
C ALA A 13 -8.62 32.49 10.10
N GLY A 14 -8.46 32.78 8.82
CA GLY A 14 -7.90 31.87 7.84
C GLY A 14 -6.42 31.67 8.12
N GLY A 15 -6.04 30.55 8.72
CA GLY A 15 -4.66 30.10 8.78
C GLY A 15 -4.19 29.73 7.36
N GLY A 16 -3.38 30.61 6.75
CA GLY A 16 -2.71 30.34 5.48
C GLY A 16 -1.75 29.16 5.66
N ARG A 17 -1.97 28.10 4.90
CA ARG A 17 -1.07 26.93 4.82
C ARG A 17 0.26 27.32 4.19
N PRO A 18 1.41 26.83 4.67
CA PRO A 18 2.64 26.92 3.91
C PRO A 18 2.47 26.11 2.63
N ARG A 19 2.56 26.77 1.47
CA ARG A 19 2.64 26.13 0.17
C ARG A 19 3.99 25.43 0.08
N ILE A 20 4.00 24.15 -0.27
CA ILE A 20 5.20 23.46 -0.74
C ILE A 20 5.54 24.10 -2.07
N PRO A 21 6.69 24.80 -2.24
CA PRO A 21 7.00 25.45 -3.48
C PRO A 21 7.47 24.41 -4.49
N PHE A 22 6.59 24.00 -5.40
CA PHE A 22 7.08 23.51 -6.68
C PHE A 22 7.79 24.70 -7.37
N PRO A 23 8.99 24.53 -7.94
CA PRO A 23 9.63 25.59 -8.69
C PRO A 23 8.73 25.98 -9.86
N GLN A 24 8.25 27.21 -9.85
CA GLN A 24 7.47 27.77 -10.93
C GLN A 24 8.30 27.78 -12.21
N LEU A 25 7.93 26.95 -13.18
CA LEU A 25 8.40 27.01 -14.57
C LEU A 25 7.64 28.13 -15.30
N ALA A 26 7.96 29.38 -15.00
CA ALA A 26 7.51 30.53 -15.78
C ALA A 26 8.72 31.14 -16.50
N GLY A 27 8.77 30.86 -17.80
CA GLY A 27 9.27 31.71 -18.86
C GLY A 27 10.70 32.22 -18.79
N GLU A 28 11.51 31.79 -19.75
CA GLU A 28 12.37 32.74 -20.44
C GLU A 28 12.91 32.15 -21.76
N LEU A 29 12.30 32.64 -22.85
CA LEU A 29 12.95 32.77 -24.15
C LEU A 29 13.30 34.24 -24.30
N ARG A 30 14.59 34.58 -24.19
CA ARG A 30 15.30 35.63 -24.96
C ARG A 30 16.66 35.93 -24.34
N ALA A 31 17.72 35.55 -25.02
CA ALA A 31 19.04 36.19 -24.88
C ALA A 31 19.06 37.51 -25.66
N PRO A 32 19.91 38.50 -25.33
CA PRO A 32 21.18 38.58 -26.03
C PRO A 32 22.40 38.89 -25.13
N LEU A 33 23.56 38.60 -25.73
CA LEU A 33 24.92 38.88 -25.32
C LEU A 33 25.19 40.38 -25.10
N ASP A 34 25.96 40.73 -24.07
CA ASP A 34 27.15 41.56 -24.12
C ASP A 34 27.66 41.88 -22.71
N GLY A 35 28.80 41.63 -22.43
CA GLY A 35 30.08 42.35 -22.36
C GLY A 35 30.40 43.05 -21.03
N SER A 36 31.55 42.68 -20.47
CA SER A 36 32.54 43.49 -19.70
C SER A 36 32.40 43.65 -18.17
N SER A 37 33.30 43.00 -17.50
CA SER A 37 34.41 43.54 -16.65
C SER A 37 34.13 44.10 -15.25
N ALA A 38 34.83 43.46 -14.35
CA ALA A 38 35.73 44.01 -13.32
C ALA A 38 35.20 44.51 -11.95
N ASP A 39 35.78 43.89 -10.96
CA ASP A 39 36.29 44.42 -9.67
C ASP A 39 35.37 45.20 -8.69
N ASP A 40 35.21 44.80 -7.50
CA ASP A 40 36.08 45.19 -6.38
C ASP A 40 35.57 44.71 -5.01
N ARG A 41 36.54 44.41 -4.18
CA ARG A 41 36.71 43.99 -2.81
C ARG A 41 35.95 44.75 -1.69
N ARG A 42 35.81 44.03 -0.61
CA ARG A 42 36.05 44.33 0.85
C ARG A 42 34.84 44.18 1.72
N ALA A 43 34.88 43.21 2.54
CA ALA A 43 35.16 43.13 4.00
C ALA A 43 34.50 44.18 4.91
N SER A 44 33.68 43.75 5.82
CA SER A 44 33.81 44.16 7.25
C SER A 44 32.94 43.29 8.18
N THR A 45 33.59 42.95 9.25
CA THR A 45 33.29 42.28 10.52
C THR A 45 32.29 43.01 11.42
N GLU A 46 31.83 42.24 12.45
CA GLU A 46 31.27 42.64 13.77
C GLU A 46 29.76 42.78 13.82
N GLN A 47 28.99 42.26 14.78
CA GLN A 47 29.23 42.02 16.22
C GLN A 47 28.10 41.14 16.78
N ALA A 48 28.42 40.39 17.83
CA ALA A 48 27.54 39.57 18.62
C ALA A 48 26.58 40.41 19.50
N GLY A 49 25.32 40.00 19.58
CA GLY A 49 24.35 40.54 20.51
C GLY A 49 23.57 39.43 21.24
N HIS A 50 23.89 39.25 22.53
CA HIS A 50 23.16 38.42 23.48
C HIS A 50 21.76 39.01 23.76
N LEU A 51 20.74 38.17 23.78
CA LEU A 51 19.48 38.45 24.49
C LEU A 51 18.96 37.19 25.21
N PRO A 52 18.27 37.34 26.35
CA PRO A 52 18.16 36.31 27.38
C PRO A 52 16.98 35.36 27.23
N ALA A 53 17.12 34.18 27.84
CA ALA A 53 16.16 33.09 27.89
C ALA A 53 14.91 33.45 28.70
N GLY A 54 13.73 33.24 28.13
CA GLY A 54 12.44 33.23 28.83
C GLY A 54 12.09 31.82 29.36
N PRO A 55 11.12 31.69 30.28
CA PRO A 55 10.94 30.49 31.11
C PRO A 55 10.30 29.32 30.36
N ARG A 56 10.87 28.13 30.55
CA ARG A 56 10.40 26.84 30.02
C ARG A 56 9.15 26.39 30.78
N SER A 57 8.13 25.97 30.06
CA SER A 57 6.92 25.34 30.59
C SER A 57 7.16 23.90 31.03
N ILE A 58 6.57 23.50 32.17
CA ILE A 58 6.78 22.22 32.88
C ILE A 58 6.00 21.03 32.22
N GLY A 59 5.52 21.16 30.97
CA GLY A 59 4.72 20.13 30.31
C GLY A 59 5.47 19.06 29.53
N ASP A 60 6.66 19.37 28.99
CA ASP A 60 7.32 18.50 28.00
C ASP A 60 8.28 17.43 28.56
N GLN A 61 8.54 17.43 29.86
CA GLN A 61 9.49 16.49 30.48
C GLN A 61 8.86 15.15 30.91
N ALA A 62 7.53 15.03 30.99
CA ALA A 62 6.88 13.81 31.47
C ALA A 62 6.69 12.75 30.37
N ILE A 63 6.53 13.15 29.10
CA ILE A 63 6.30 12.22 27.99
C ILE A 63 7.62 11.60 27.49
N GLY A 64 8.70 12.38 27.48
CA GLY A 64 10.04 11.89 27.10
C GLY A 64 10.67 10.91 28.09
N ALA A 65 10.28 10.96 29.38
CA ALA A 65 10.84 10.10 30.42
C ALA A 65 10.19 8.69 30.45
N CYS A 66 8.98 8.54 29.98
CA CYS A 66 8.29 7.23 29.94
C CYS A 66 8.81 6.38 28.77
N ALA A 67 8.98 6.96 27.59
CA ALA A 67 9.57 6.29 26.43
C ALA A 67 11.03 5.90 26.66
N ALA A 68 11.85 6.78 27.29
CA ALA A 68 13.24 6.51 27.58
C ALA A 68 13.48 5.47 28.71
N ARG A 69 12.46 5.13 29.51
CA ARG A 69 12.57 4.11 30.56
C ARG A 69 12.29 2.71 30.06
N VAL A 70 11.44 2.55 29.07
CA VAL A 70 11.17 1.25 28.40
C VAL A 70 12.40 0.81 27.58
N PHE A 71 13.11 1.75 26.95
CA PHE A 71 14.25 1.44 26.07
C PHE A 71 15.59 1.16 26.79
N ARG A 72 15.75 1.47 28.07
CA ARG A 72 17.04 1.27 28.77
C ARG A 72 17.28 -0.12 29.35
N ASN A 73 16.28 -1.00 29.41
CA ASN A 73 16.41 -2.34 29.97
C ASN A 73 16.53 -3.47 28.93
N VAL A 74 16.48 -3.19 27.63
CA VAL A 74 16.48 -4.21 26.55
C VAL A 74 17.87 -4.47 25.95
N ALA A 75 18.94 -3.88 26.48
CA ALA A 75 20.29 -4.03 25.92
C ALA A 75 20.99 -5.37 26.18
N ARG A 76 20.36 -6.35 26.88
CA ARG A 76 20.91 -7.69 27.08
C ARG A 76 19.82 -8.74 26.90
N GLY A 77 19.65 -9.21 25.65
CA GLY A 77 18.86 -10.39 25.36
C GLY A 77 19.43 -11.64 26.04
N PRO A 78 18.62 -12.71 26.25
CA PRO A 78 19.06 -13.94 26.86
C PRO A 78 20.23 -14.58 26.09
N PRO A 79 21.17 -15.27 26.74
CA PRO A 79 22.27 -15.93 26.05
C PRO A 79 21.72 -17.10 25.21
N GLY A 80 21.85 -17.00 23.89
CA GLY A 80 21.43 -18.05 22.93
C GLY A 80 20.45 -17.60 21.84
N ALA A 81 19.93 -16.37 21.87
CA ALA A 81 19.11 -15.85 20.77
C ALA A 81 19.97 -15.64 19.50
N PRO A 82 19.50 -16.04 18.31
CA PRO A 82 20.23 -15.78 17.08
C PRO A 82 20.37 -14.27 16.88
N GLN A 83 21.60 -13.80 16.63
CA GLN A 83 21.84 -12.40 16.35
C GLN A 83 21.29 -12.09 14.94
N LEU A 84 20.18 -11.38 14.87
CA LEU A 84 19.53 -10.96 13.62
C LEU A 84 20.37 -9.93 12.81
N TRP A 85 21.42 -9.38 13.43
CA TRP A 85 22.24 -8.36 12.77
C TRP A 85 23.75 -8.59 13.04
N PRO A 86 24.59 -8.62 12.01
CA PRO A 86 26.04 -8.76 12.19
C PRO A 86 26.63 -7.54 12.91
N ARG A 87 27.61 -7.77 13.81
CA ARG A 87 28.28 -6.70 14.57
C ARG A 87 29.13 -5.78 13.69
N THR A 88 29.43 -6.18 12.47
CA THR A 88 30.20 -5.41 11.49
C THR A 88 29.47 -5.38 10.17
N THR A 89 29.05 -4.20 9.72
CA THR A 89 28.55 -3.97 8.36
C THR A 89 29.72 -4.11 7.37
N ARG A 90 29.78 -5.20 6.62
CA ARG A 90 30.59 -5.22 5.39
C ARG A 90 29.90 -4.32 4.37
N ARG A 91 30.58 -3.29 3.89
CA ARG A 91 30.08 -2.56 2.72
C ARG A 91 29.92 -3.55 1.57
N TYR A 92 28.81 -3.43 0.84
CA TYR A 92 28.60 -4.20 -0.38
C TYR A 92 29.77 -3.95 -1.35
N ASP A 93 30.46 -5.01 -1.73
CA ASP A 93 31.59 -4.91 -2.66
C ASP A 93 31.06 -4.73 -4.08
N ARG A 94 31.10 -3.51 -4.60
CA ARG A 94 30.68 -3.14 -5.95
C ARG A 94 31.49 -3.80 -7.07
N SER A 95 32.58 -4.49 -6.77
CA SER A 95 33.36 -5.26 -7.73
C SER A 95 32.75 -6.65 -8.00
N VAL A 96 31.74 -7.06 -7.22
CA VAL A 96 31.00 -8.31 -7.43
C VAL A 96 29.98 -8.10 -8.55
N SER A 97 29.86 -9.06 -9.46
CA SER A 97 28.84 -9.07 -10.51
C SER A 97 27.43 -8.86 -9.93
N HIS A 98 26.58 -8.12 -10.65
CA HIS A 98 25.19 -7.88 -10.25
C HIS A 98 24.50 -9.20 -9.85
N PRO A 99 23.64 -9.20 -8.80
CA PRO A 99 22.94 -10.41 -8.38
C PRO A 99 22.11 -11.02 -9.51
N ALA A 100 22.04 -12.35 -9.55
CA ALA A 100 21.33 -13.05 -10.62
C ALA A 100 19.83 -12.70 -10.63
N ILE A 101 19.32 -12.32 -11.79
CA ILE A 101 17.90 -12.08 -12.03
C ILE A 101 17.20 -13.42 -12.26
N ARG A 102 16.05 -13.59 -11.62
CA ARG A 102 15.16 -14.74 -11.74
C ARG A 102 13.75 -14.25 -12.05
N TYR A 103 12.87 -15.17 -12.45
CA TYR A 103 11.49 -14.85 -12.77
C TYR A 103 10.54 -15.77 -12.00
N ALA A 104 9.58 -15.15 -11.31
CA ALA A 104 8.44 -15.83 -10.73
C ALA A 104 7.25 -15.72 -11.70
N ARG A 105 6.42 -16.75 -11.79
CA ARG A 105 5.24 -16.73 -12.64
C ARG A 105 3.99 -16.51 -11.79
N THR A 106 3.25 -15.45 -12.10
CA THR A 106 1.99 -15.14 -11.43
C THR A 106 0.85 -16.02 -11.94
N ILE A 107 -0.29 -16.00 -11.24
CA ILE A 107 -1.46 -16.79 -11.62
C ILE A 107 -2.10 -16.32 -12.94
N ASP A 108 -2.00 -15.03 -13.24
CA ASP A 108 -2.44 -14.41 -14.51
C ASP A 108 -1.39 -14.57 -15.62
N GLY A 109 -0.30 -15.29 -15.34
CA GLY A 109 0.68 -15.77 -16.33
C GLY A 109 1.84 -14.82 -16.60
N LEU A 110 1.93 -13.66 -15.91
CA LEU A 110 3.04 -12.72 -16.04
C LEU A 110 4.31 -13.26 -15.39
N HIS A 111 5.46 -12.81 -15.86
CA HIS A 111 6.75 -13.04 -15.26
C HIS A 111 7.17 -11.82 -14.45
N ILE A 112 7.38 -12.01 -13.15
CA ILE A 112 7.87 -10.99 -12.24
C ILE A 112 9.34 -11.24 -11.98
N ALA A 113 10.16 -10.28 -12.37
CA ALA A 113 11.60 -10.32 -12.14
C ALA A 113 11.90 -10.13 -10.64
N TYR A 114 12.81 -10.94 -10.10
CA TYR A 114 13.25 -10.84 -8.72
C TYR A 114 14.72 -11.23 -8.54
N GLN A 115 15.30 -10.77 -7.45
CA GLN A 115 16.64 -11.14 -6.98
C GLN A 115 16.57 -11.60 -5.53
N VAL A 116 17.48 -12.50 -5.15
CA VAL A 116 17.72 -12.87 -3.76
C VAL A 116 19.17 -12.55 -3.46
N VAL A 117 19.41 -11.71 -2.46
CA VAL A 117 20.73 -11.19 -2.11
C VAL A 117 20.95 -11.35 -0.61
N GLY A 118 22.15 -11.80 -0.22
CA GLY A 118 22.46 -12.08 1.19
C GLY A 118 21.98 -13.47 1.64
N GLU A 119 22.50 -13.88 2.80
CA GLU A 119 22.27 -15.20 3.41
C GLU A 119 21.84 -15.07 4.87
N GLY A 120 21.22 -13.94 5.23
CA GLY A 120 20.70 -13.72 6.59
C GLY A 120 19.61 -14.71 6.99
N PRO A 121 19.39 -14.89 8.29
CA PRO A 121 18.45 -15.91 8.81
C PRO A 121 16.97 -15.53 8.63
N VAL A 122 16.69 -14.30 8.26
CA VAL A 122 15.33 -13.77 8.10
C VAL A 122 15.15 -13.27 6.68
N ASP A 123 14.07 -13.70 6.04
CA ASP A 123 13.67 -13.20 4.73
C ASP A 123 13.09 -11.79 4.87
N LEU A 124 13.57 -10.86 4.02
CA LEU A 124 13.03 -9.53 3.91
C LEU A 124 12.66 -9.25 2.45
N VAL A 125 11.38 -9.04 2.18
CA VAL A 125 10.89 -8.60 0.88
C VAL A 125 10.85 -7.08 0.86
N TYR A 126 11.63 -6.45 -0.01
CA TYR A 126 11.59 -5.01 -0.24
C TYR A 126 10.68 -4.70 -1.43
N ALA A 127 9.52 -4.11 -1.13
CA ALA A 127 8.60 -3.61 -2.15
C ALA A 127 8.93 -2.14 -2.43
N PRO A 128 9.49 -1.82 -3.62
CA PRO A 128 9.88 -0.45 -3.96
C PRO A 128 8.63 0.44 -4.08
N GLY A 129 8.86 1.73 -3.93
CA GLY A 129 7.85 2.73 -4.18
C GLY A 129 7.44 2.78 -5.65
N TRP A 130 7.60 3.93 -6.26
CA TRP A 130 7.06 4.23 -7.56
C TRP A 130 7.60 3.38 -8.73
N PHE A 131 8.92 3.31 -8.94
CA PHE A 131 9.53 2.59 -10.07
C PHE A 131 10.77 1.80 -9.66
N SER A 132 11.10 0.76 -10.44
CA SER A 132 12.23 -0.10 -10.17
C SER A 132 12.86 -0.68 -11.43
N ASN A 133 14.13 -1.08 -11.32
CA ASN A 133 14.82 -1.91 -12.28
C ASN A 133 15.93 -2.68 -11.56
N LEU A 134 15.79 -3.99 -11.44
CA LEU A 134 16.67 -4.86 -10.65
C LEU A 134 18.12 -4.91 -11.14
N GLU A 135 18.38 -4.61 -12.40
CA GLU A 135 19.75 -4.52 -12.91
C GLU A 135 20.34 -3.15 -12.61
N ALA A 136 19.62 -2.08 -12.95
CA ALA A 136 20.12 -0.73 -12.83
C ALA A 136 20.16 -0.19 -11.39
N VAL A 137 19.44 -0.80 -10.44
CA VAL A 137 19.40 -0.40 -9.04
C VAL A 137 20.80 -0.41 -8.39
N TRP A 138 21.67 -1.33 -8.81
CA TRP A 138 23.03 -1.46 -8.30
C TRP A 138 24.01 -0.40 -8.84
N ASP A 139 23.63 0.29 -9.92
CA ASP A 139 24.38 1.42 -10.48
C ASP A 139 24.06 2.75 -9.79
N VAL A 140 23.00 2.81 -8.96
CA VAL A 140 22.64 3.99 -8.16
C VAL A 140 23.27 3.88 -6.77
N PRO A 141 24.28 4.72 -6.44
CA PRO A 141 25.10 4.53 -5.24
C PRO A 141 24.30 4.45 -3.93
N ASP A 142 23.34 5.34 -3.74
CA ASP A 142 22.56 5.39 -2.49
C ASP A 142 21.68 4.14 -2.31
N LEU A 143 21.05 3.68 -3.41
CA LEU A 143 20.26 2.45 -3.42
C LEU A 143 21.13 1.22 -3.20
N ALA A 144 22.23 1.09 -3.94
CA ALA A 144 23.14 -0.04 -3.83
C ALA A 144 23.71 -0.20 -2.41
N ASP A 145 24.09 0.93 -1.78
CA ASP A 145 24.60 0.92 -0.41
C ASP A 145 23.50 0.47 0.59
N PHE A 146 22.30 1.04 0.50
CA PHE A 146 21.18 0.67 1.37
C PHE A 146 20.76 -0.79 1.22
N LEU A 147 20.59 -1.26 -0.01
CA LEU A 147 20.23 -2.66 -0.28
C LEU A 147 21.35 -3.62 0.13
N GLY A 148 22.61 -3.22 -0.04
CA GLY A 148 23.76 -3.98 0.43
C GLY A 148 23.81 -4.11 1.95
N GLU A 149 23.47 -3.04 2.68
CA GLU A 149 23.35 -3.07 4.13
C GLU A 149 22.20 -3.97 4.61
N LEU A 150 21.04 -3.93 3.95
CA LEU A 150 19.96 -4.89 4.19
C LEU A 150 20.39 -6.32 3.90
N ALA A 151 21.02 -6.58 2.75
CA ALA A 151 21.49 -7.90 2.35
C ALA A 151 22.59 -8.46 3.28
N SER A 152 23.32 -7.60 3.99
CA SER A 152 24.30 -8.04 4.99
C SER A 152 23.65 -8.67 6.23
N ALA A 153 22.38 -8.38 6.48
CA ALA A 153 21.64 -8.82 7.67
C ALA A 153 20.52 -9.81 7.35
N PHE A 154 19.92 -9.67 6.18
CA PHE A 154 18.75 -10.43 5.74
C PHE A 154 19.06 -11.28 4.51
N ARG A 155 18.23 -12.28 4.29
CA ARG A 155 18.06 -12.83 2.94
C ARG A 155 17.07 -11.89 2.23
N LEU A 156 17.63 -10.89 1.52
CA LEU A 156 16.89 -9.82 0.89
C LEU A 156 16.30 -10.28 -0.44
N ILE A 157 14.98 -10.16 -0.57
CA ILE A 157 14.22 -10.48 -1.78
C ILE A 157 13.76 -9.16 -2.41
N LEU A 158 14.27 -8.85 -3.58
CA LEU A 158 13.92 -7.68 -4.38
C LEU A 158 13.03 -8.09 -5.54
N LEU A 159 12.11 -7.23 -5.96
CA LEU A 159 11.28 -7.46 -7.14
C LEU A 159 11.08 -6.18 -7.95
N ASP A 160 10.97 -6.33 -9.26
CA ASP A 160 10.37 -5.33 -10.11
C ASP A 160 8.85 -5.55 -10.14
N ARG A 161 8.07 -4.57 -9.75
CA ARG A 161 6.61 -4.66 -9.83
C ARG A 161 6.18 -4.81 -11.29
N ARG A 162 5.02 -5.46 -11.52
CA ARG A 162 4.44 -5.53 -12.88
C ARG A 162 4.39 -4.17 -13.54
N GLY A 163 4.81 -4.10 -14.79
CA GLY A 163 4.86 -2.85 -15.55
C GLY A 163 6.13 -2.01 -15.33
N PHE A 164 7.09 -2.48 -14.53
CA PHE A 164 8.37 -1.82 -14.33
C PHE A 164 9.54 -2.76 -14.59
N GLY A 165 10.69 -2.15 -14.90
CA GLY A 165 11.98 -2.80 -15.01
C GLY A 165 11.98 -4.00 -15.93
N LEU A 166 12.32 -5.15 -15.39
CA LEU A 166 12.46 -6.41 -16.10
C LEU A 166 11.22 -7.33 -16.00
N SER A 167 10.18 -6.88 -15.27
CA SER A 167 8.91 -7.61 -15.17
C SER A 167 8.02 -7.37 -16.38
N ASP A 168 7.14 -8.34 -16.67
CA ASP A 168 6.19 -8.23 -17.77
C ASP A 168 5.24 -7.03 -17.62
N TRP A 169 4.88 -6.46 -18.75
CA TRP A 169 3.86 -5.43 -18.86
C TRP A 169 2.48 -6.05 -18.96
N PRO A 170 1.53 -5.67 -18.11
CA PRO A 170 0.16 -6.10 -18.30
C PRO A 170 -0.44 -5.49 -19.58
N ILE A 171 -1.13 -6.32 -20.37
CA ILE A 171 -1.70 -5.91 -21.67
C ILE A 171 -2.91 -4.98 -21.48
N THR A 172 -3.55 -5.03 -20.31
CA THR A 172 -4.75 -4.24 -20.00
C THR A 172 -4.59 -3.38 -18.75
N SER A 173 -5.24 -2.22 -18.72
CA SER A 173 -5.25 -1.32 -17.55
C SER A 173 -5.86 -1.96 -16.29
N GLY A 174 -6.76 -2.94 -16.43
CA GLY A 174 -7.32 -3.69 -15.31
C GLY A 174 -6.33 -4.59 -14.58
N SER A 175 -5.15 -4.79 -15.14
CA SER A 175 -4.08 -5.62 -14.56
C SER A 175 -3.13 -4.87 -13.62
N LEU A 176 -3.44 -3.63 -13.23
CA LEU A 176 -2.67 -2.81 -12.30
C LEU A 176 -3.39 -2.62 -10.95
N SER A 177 -4.21 -3.57 -10.53
CA SER A 177 -4.88 -3.49 -9.22
C SER A 177 -3.92 -3.83 -8.08
N LEU A 178 -4.23 -3.30 -6.89
CA LEU A 178 -3.50 -3.59 -5.65
C LEU A 178 -3.46 -5.11 -5.35
N GLU A 179 -4.56 -5.81 -5.62
CA GLU A 179 -4.67 -7.27 -5.46
C GLU A 179 -3.69 -8.04 -6.35
N LEU A 180 -3.54 -7.64 -7.61
CA LEU A 180 -2.59 -8.29 -8.52
C LEU A 180 -1.15 -7.98 -8.14
N GLY A 181 -0.87 -6.78 -7.63
CA GLY A 181 0.44 -6.46 -7.05
C GLY A 181 0.75 -7.29 -5.78
N MET A 182 -0.25 -7.60 -4.96
CA MET A 182 -0.12 -8.55 -3.86
C MET A 182 0.22 -9.96 -4.37
N ASP A 183 -0.37 -10.39 -5.49
CA ASP A 183 -0.01 -11.67 -6.12
C ASP A 183 1.42 -11.72 -6.65
N ASP A 184 1.97 -10.58 -7.09
CA ASP A 184 3.37 -10.49 -7.47
C ASP A 184 4.28 -10.80 -6.28
N ILE A 185 4.00 -10.21 -5.12
CA ILE A 185 4.73 -10.50 -3.88
C ILE A 185 4.62 -12.00 -3.54
N ARG A 186 3.41 -12.57 -3.59
CA ARG A 186 3.19 -13.99 -3.30
C ARG A 186 3.98 -14.89 -4.26
N ALA A 187 3.89 -14.64 -5.57
CA ALA A 187 4.59 -15.44 -6.58
C ALA A 187 6.11 -15.38 -6.39
N VAL A 188 6.63 -14.20 -6.05
CA VAL A 188 8.07 -14.02 -5.77
C VAL A 188 8.49 -14.73 -4.50
N MET A 189 7.73 -14.63 -3.40
CA MET A 189 8.01 -15.37 -2.16
C MET A 189 8.03 -16.87 -2.42
N ASP A 190 7.02 -17.40 -3.12
CA ASP A 190 6.91 -18.83 -3.43
C ASP A 190 8.09 -19.30 -4.30
N ALA A 191 8.45 -18.53 -5.34
CA ALA A 191 9.58 -18.85 -6.23
C ALA A 191 10.94 -18.72 -5.51
N ALA A 192 11.06 -17.84 -4.53
CA ALA A 192 12.23 -17.70 -3.67
C ALA A 192 12.30 -18.75 -2.56
N GLY A 193 11.25 -19.56 -2.35
CA GLY A 193 11.15 -20.51 -1.26
C GLY A 193 11.03 -19.82 0.11
N SER A 194 10.36 -18.66 0.17
CA SER A 194 10.13 -17.89 1.39
C SER A 194 8.75 -18.23 1.95
N GLU A 195 8.72 -18.93 3.06
CA GLU A 195 7.45 -19.26 3.74
C GLU A 195 6.90 -18.06 4.50
N ARG A 196 7.77 -17.30 5.16
CA ARG A 196 7.41 -16.13 5.97
C ARG A 196 8.51 -15.07 5.89
N ALA A 197 8.15 -13.80 5.72
CA ALA A 197 9.11 -12.71 5.55
C ALA A 197 8.72 -11.45 6.33
N VAL A 198 9.71 -10.58 6.59
CA VAL A 198 9.48 -9.17 6.87
C VAL A 198 9.14 -8.50 5.54
N LEU A 199 8.03 -7.75 5.49
CA LEU A 199 7.69 -6.93 4.33
C LEU A 199 8.13 -5.49 4.58
N PHE A 200 9.00 -4.94 3.76
CA PHE A 200 9.40 -3.54 3.79
C PHE A 200 8.77 -2.82 2.60
N GLY A 201 7.73 -2.04 2.84
CA GLY A 201 7.05 -1.23 1.84
C GLY A 201 7.50 0.23 1.92
N PHE A 202 7.98 0.76 0.80
CA PHE A 202 8.31 2.17 0.65
C PHE A 202 7.28 2.82 -0.27
N ASP A 203 6.74 4.00 0.13
CA ASP A 203 5.79 4.79 -0.65
C ASP A 203 4.61 3.90 -1.14
N GLU A 204 4.32 3.80 -2.43
CA GLU A 204 3.28 2.93 -3.01
C GLU A 204 3.47 1.45 -2.68
N GLY A 205 4.70 0.99 -2.56
CA GLY A 205 5.01 -0.39 -2.15
C GLY A 205 4.42 -0.73 -0.79
N GLY A 206 4.23 0.28 0.07
CA GLY A 206 3.61 0.12 1.38
C GLY A 206 2.13 -0.28 1.30
N ALA A 207 1.37 0.21 0.33
CA ALA A 207 -0.03 -0.18 0.15
C ALA A 207 -0.15 -1.67 -0.23
N LEU A 208 0.75 -2.16 -1.10
CA LEU A 208 0.83 -3.58 -1.47
C LEU A 208 1.17 -4.46 -0.26
N CYS A 209 2.20 -4.06 0.50
CA CYS A 209 2.63 -4.77 1.70
C CYS A 209 1.53 -4.79 2.77
N THR A 210 0.78 -3.69 2.92
CA THR A 210 -0.34 -3.58 3.87
C THR A 210 -1.47 -4.54 3.51
N LEU A 211 -1.87 -4.59 2.23
CA LEU A 211 -2.89 -5.54 1.78
C LEU A 211 -2.41 -6.99 1.97
N PHE A 212 -1.16 -7.28 1.60
CA PHE A 212 -0.60 -8.62 1.77
C PHE A 212 -0.59 -9.04 3.25
N ALA A 213 -0.09 -8.18 4.14
CA ALA A 213 -0.01 -8.46 5.58
C ALA A 213 -1.38 -8.64 6.23
N ALA A 214 -2.39 -7.85 5.82
CA ALA A 214 -3.74 -7.97 6.31
C ALA A 214 -4.43 -9.27 5.84
N SER A 215 -4.13 -9.72 4.60
CA SER A 215 -4.77 -10.89 4.00
C SER A 215 -4.03 -12.21 4.23
N ASN A 216 -2.73 -12.18 4.53
CA ASN A 216 -1.87 -13.36 4.72
C ASN A 216 -0.93 -13.16 5.93
N PRO A 217 -1.46 -12.90 7.13
CA PRO A 217 -0.63 -12.58 8.30
C PRO A 217 0.33 -13.73 8.67
N GLU A 218 -0.03 -14.98 8.38
CA GLU A 218 0.81 -16.16 8.60
C GLU A 218 2.08 -16.15 7.74
N ARG A 219 2.07 -15.44 6.61
CA ARG A 219 3.20 -15.27 5.70
C ARG A 219 4.10 -14.07 6.05
N VAL A 220 3.69 -13.24 7.05
CA VAL A 220 4.38 -11.99 7.39
C VAL A 220 4.83 -12.03 8.84
N SER A 221 6.15 -11.92 9.06
CA SER A 221 6.72 -11.86 10.41
C SER A 221 6.66 -10.45 11.00
N ALA A 222 6.77 -9.43 10.15
CA ALA A 222 6.61 -8.02 10.50
C ALA A 222 6.34 -7.19 9.23
N LEU A 223 5.66 -6.06 9.40
CA LEU A 223 5.42 -5.07 8.36
C LEU A 223 6.20 -3.79 8.68
N VAL A 224 6.94 -3.27 7.72
CA VAL A 224 7.68 -2.01 7.82
C VAL A 224 7.18 -1.08 6.73
N LEU A 225 6.69 0.07 7.12
CA LEU A 225 6.14 1.09 6.22
C LEU A 225 6.98 2.36 6.31
N PHE A 226 7.59 2.78 5.21
CA PHE A 226 8.38 4.00 5.15
C PHE A 226 7.76 4.99 4.16
N ALA A 227 7.44 6.20 4.60
CA ALA A 227 6.83 7.28 3.81
C ALA A 227 5.58 6.83 3.04
N VAL A 228 4.72 6.05 3.69
CA VAL A 228 3.51 5.48 3.12
C VAL A 228 2.31 6.37 3.40
N TRP A 229 1.42 6.47 2.44
CA TRP A 229 0.13 7.16 2.55
C TRP A 229 -1.04 6.18 2.59
N ALA A 230 -2.09 6.50 3.36
CA ALA A 230 -3.29 5.67 3.43
C ALA A 230 -4.29 5.97 2.32
N LYS A 231 -4.30 7.22 1.84
CA LYS A 231 -5.09 7.69 0.70
C LYS A 231 -4.31 8.79 0.00
N TYR A 232 -4.25 8.72 -1.32
CA TYR A 232 -3.45 9.68 -2.06
C TYR A 232 -4.07 11.07 -2.10
N TYR A 233 -5.34 11.18 -2.51
CA TYR A 233 -6.00 12.48 -2.63
C TYR A 233 -6.53 13.02 -1.32
N ALA A 234 -6.38 14.32 -1.13
CA ALA A 234 -6.98 15.03 -0.01
C ALA A 234 -8.51 14.97 -0.05
N SER A 235 -9.12 14.83 1.14
CA SER A 235 -10.56 14.89 1.36
C SER A 235 -10.84 15.55 2.71
N SER A 236 -12.10 15.84 3.01
CA SER A 236 -12.47 16.49 4.27
C SER A 236 -12.07 15.67 5.51
N ASP A 237 -12.05 14.36 5.40
CA ASP A 237 -11.67 13.39 6.42
C ASP A 237 -10.19 12.95 6.33
N TYR A 238 -9.47 13.35 5.25
CA TYR A 238 -8.05 13.08 5.03
C TYR A 238 -7.38 14.29 4.35
N PRO A 239 -7.14 15.39 5.07
CA PRO A 239 -6.68 16.64 4.46
C PRO A 239 -5.19 16.67 4.07
N TRP A 240 -4.45 15.64 4.41
CA TRP A 240 -2.99 15.56 4.20
C TRP A 240 -2.59 14.99 2.84
N GLY A 241 -3.53 14.42 2.10
CA GLY A 241 -3.28 13.95 0.74
C GLY A 241 -2.98 15.08 -0.24
N TRP A 242 -2.59 14.70 -1.43
CA TRP A 242 -2.33 15.65 -2.53
C TRP A 242 -3.64 16.26 -3.04
N THR A 243 -3.58 17.51 -3.43
CA THR A 243 -4.67 18.14 -4.18
C THR A 243 -4.67 17.68 -5.64
N THR A 244 -5.79 17.86 -6.33
CA THR A 244 -5.87 17.56 -7.78
C THR A 244 -4.85 18.37 -8.58
N ASP A 245 -4.63 19.64 -8.20
CA ASP A 245 -3.70 20.52 -8.90
C ASP A 245 -2.25 20.06 -8.72
N GLU A 246 -1.84 19.67 -7.49
CA GLU A 246 -0.51 19.10 -7.21
C GLU A 246 -0.28 17.82 -8.04
N ALA A 247 -1.28 16.95 -8.12
CA ALA A 247 -1.20 15.72 -8.89
C ALA A 247 -1.06 16.00 -10.41
N GLU A 248 -1.82 16.96 -10.94
CA GLU A 248 -1.76 17.32 -12.36
C GLU A 248 -0.41 17.95 -12.73
N GLU A 249 0.15 18.82 -11.89
CA GLU A 249 1.49 19.38 -12.07
C GLU A 249 2.55 18.28 -12.12
N TRP A 250 2.45 17.30 -11.22
CA TRP A 250 3.31 16.12 -11.18
C TRP A 250 3.22 15.28 -12.45
N TRP A 251 2.01 14.98 -12.93
CA TRP A 251 1.81 14.21 -14.16
C TRP A 251 2.35 14.94 -15.39
N GLN A 252 2.22 16.27 -15.47
CA GLN A 252 2.79 17.05 -16.54
C GLN A 252 4.33 17.01 -16.52
N LEU A 253 4.94 16.96 -15.35
CA LEU A 253 6.39 16.81 -15.21
C LEU A 253 6.84 15.43 -15.72
N ILE A 254 6.13 14.36 -15.35
CA ILE A 254 6.41 13.02 -15.87
C ILE A 254 6.26 12.99 -17.39
N ASP A 255 5.13 13.45 -17.90
CA ASP A 255 4.82 13.40 -19.34
C ASP A 255 5.88 14.09 -20.19
N ARG A 256 6.37 15.23 -19.73
CA ARG A 256 7.31 16.08 -20.49
C ARG A 256 8.78 15.73 -20.28
N HIS A 257 9.15 15.28 -19.08
CA HIS A 257 10.55 15.25 -18.65
C HIS A 257 11.02 13.90 -18.10
N TRP A 258 10.17 12.87 -18.04
CA TRP A 258 10.59 11.55 -17.56
C TRP A 258 11.84 11.04 -18.27
N GLY A 259 12.80 10.53 -17.48
CA GLY A 259 14.05 9.99 -18.02
C GLY A 259 15.02 11.02 -18.60
N THR A 260 14.87 12.31 -18.26
CA THR A 260 15.81 13.38 -18.57
C THR A 260 16.50 13.89 -17.30
N GLU A 261 17.67 14.51 -17.44
CA GLU A 261 18.36 15.16 -16.31
C GLU A 261 17.50 16.28 -15.72
N HIS A 262 16.81 17.03 -16.56
CA HIS A 262 15.89 18.09 -16.14
C HIS A 262 14.79 17.61 -15.17
N PHE A 263 14.30 16.39 -15.32
CA PHE A 263 13.34 15.79 -14.38
C PHE A 263 13.89 15.80 -12.95
N TRP A 264 15.14 15.39 -12.77
CA TRP A 264 15.77 15.30 -11.45
C TRP A 264 16.26 16.65 -10.93
N GLU A 265 16.68 17.56 -11.82
CA GLU A 265 17.01 18.93 -11.46
C GLU A 265 15.79 19.69 -10.93
N ALA A 266 14.63 19.49 -11.58
CA ALA A 266 13.39 20.13 -11.20
C ALA A 266 12.74 19.48 -9.98
N ASN A 267 12.87 18.15 -9.80
CA ASN A 267 12.10 17.38 -8.82
C ASN A 267 12.89 16.28 -8.11
N SER A 268 14.08 16.62 -7.63
CA SER A 268 14.85 15.71 -6.76
C SER A 268 14.15 15.41 -5.42
N THR A 269 13.16 16.23 -5.02
CA THR A 269 12.39 16.07 -3.79
C THR A 269 11.63 14.75 -3.68
N ALA A 270 11.29 14.12 -4.81
CA ALA A 270 10.67 12.79 -4.84
C ALA A 270 11.57 11.66 -4.27
N VAL A 271 12.86 11.91 -4.06
CA VAL A 271 13.81 10.96 -3.49
C VAL A 271 14.69 11.62 -2.43
N ASP A 272 15.48 12.60 -2.85
CA ASP A 272 16.46 13.31 -2.02
C ASP A 272 16.73 14.69 -2.63
N PRO A 273 16.43 15.79 -1.93
CA PRO A 273 16.70 17.14 -2.42
C PRO A 273 18.18 17.41 -2.78
N ALA A 274 19.10 16.59 -2.27
CA ALA A 274 20.52 16.73 -2.56
C ALA A 274 20.93 16.20 -3.95
N ILE A 275 20.11 15.37 -4.61
CA ILE A 275 20.44 14.81 -5.95
C ILE A 275 20.78 15.93 -6.94
N ARG A 276 19.98 17.00 -7.00
CA ARG A 276 20.18 18.13 -7.94
C ARG A 276 21.53 18.85 -7.79
N ARG A 277 22.23 18.66 -6.66
CA ARG A 277 23.53 19.30 -6.39
C ARG A 277 24.71 18.47 -6.89
N ASP A 278 24.45 17.25 -7.34
CA ASP A 278 25.47 16.32 -7.81
C ASP A 278 25.13 15.80 -9.22
N PRO A 279 25.81 16.29 -10.28
CA PRO A 279 25.55 15.89 -11.66
C PRO A 279 25.70 14.38 -11.91
N GLU A 280 26.57 13.68 -11.21
CA GLU A 280 26.73 12.23 -11.38
C GLU A 280 25.55 11.47 -10.77
N ARG A 281 25.01 11.93 -9.65
CA ARG A 281 23.77 11.40 -9.09
C ARG A 281 22.58 11.67 -10.03
N VAL A 282 22.46 12.88 -10.60
CA VAL A 282 21.43 13.21 -11.59
C VAL A 282 21.50 12.25 -12.77
N LYS A 283 22.69 11.98 -13.32
CA LYS A 283 22.88 11.03 -14.44
C LYS A 283 22.49 9.60 -14.05
N ALA A 284 22.91 9.13 -12.86
CA ALA A 284 22.59 7.79 -12.38
C ALA A 284 21.07 7.60 -12.24
N TRP A 285 20.38 8.54 -11.58
CA TRP A 285 18.93 8.52 -11.43
C TRP A 285 18.19 8.66 -12.76
N THR A 286 18.69 9.49 -13.68
CA THR A 286 18.15 9.62 -15.04
C THR A 286 18.22 8.31 -15.82
N ARG A 287 19.36 7.62 -15.74
CA ARG A 287 19.52 6.30 -16.36
C ARG A 287 18.60 5.26 -15.72
N TYR A 288 18.51 5.25 -14.39
CA TYR A 288 17.64 4.35 -13.64
C TYR A 288 16.17 4.52 -14.04
N ALA A 289 15.66 5.75 -14.06
CA ALA A 289 14.29 6.03 -14.49
C ALA A 289 13.99 5.54 -15.91
N ARG A 290 14.90 5.80 -16.86
CA ARG A 290 14.74 5.34 -18.26
C ARG A 290 14.71 3.82 -18.42
N LEU A 291 15.48 3.11 -17.60
CA LEU A 291 15.51 1.65 -17.63
C LEU A 291 14.31 1.02 -16.88
N SER A 292 13.70 1.78 -15.98
CA SER A 292 12.56 1.32 -15.21
C SER A 292 11.23 1.40 -15.98
N ALA A 293 11.02 2.46 -16.78
CA ALA A 293 9.78 2.62 -17.54
C ALA A 293 9.90 3.64 -18.67
N SER A 294 9.04 3.55 -19.67
CA SER A 294 8.80 4.64 -20.63
C SER A 294 7.98 5.77 -19.97
N PRO A 295 8.00 7.02 -20.50
CA PRO A 295 7.19 8.11 -19.94
C PRO A 295 5.70 7.78 -19.86
N GLY A 296 5.12 7.24 -20.93
CA GLY A 296 3.71 6.86 -20.98
C GLY A 296 3.37 5.76 -19.98
N SER A 297 4.28 4.84 -19.78
CA SER A 297 4.17 3.76 -18.81
C SER A 297 4.21 4.25 -17.36
N ALA A 298 5.21 5.06 -17.04
CA ALA A 298 5.35 5.67 -15.73
C ALA A 298 4.09 6.48 -15.38
N LEU A 299 3.59 7.28 -16.32
CA LEU A 299 2.38 8.09 -16.13
C LEU A 299 1.11 7.22 -15.95
N ALA A 300 0.96 6.14 -16.72
CA ALA A 300 -0.20 5.27 -16.64
C ALA A 300 -0.27 4.56 -15.28
N ILE A 301 0.86 4.03 -14.81
CA ILE A 301 0.94 3.37 -13.51
C ILE A 301 0.71 4.38 -12.39
N GLU A 302 1.38 5.54 -12.45
CA GLU A 302 1.26 6.62 -11.48
C GLU A 302 -0.20 7.04 -11.27
N ARG A 303 -0.92 7.35 -12.36
CA ARG A 303 -2.35 7.71 -12.29
C ARG A 303 -3.19 6.61 -11.65
N LYS A 304 -2.84 5.35 -11.91
CA LYS A 304 -3.61 4.21 -11.40
C LYS A 304 -3.36 3.95 -9.93
N SER A 305 -2.10 4.01 -9.49
CA SER A 305 -1.73 3.86 -8.08
C SER A 305 -2.39 4.90 -7.18
N ARG A 306 -2.60 6.10 -7.71
CA ARG A 306 -3.20 7.24 -6.98
C ARG A 306 -4.70 7.07 -6.69
N GLU A 307 -5.38 6.12 -7.33
CA GLU A 307 -6.78 5.79 -7.03
C GLU A 307 -6.92 4.95 -5.73
N THR A 308 -5.80 4.46 -5.18
CA THR A 308 -5.79 3.57 -4.02
C THR A 308 -6.16 4.28 -2.72
N ASP A 309 -7.03 3.65 -1.93
CA ASP A 309 -7.39 4.05 -0.56
C ASP A 309 -7.33 2.80 0.34
N ILE A 310 -6.32 2.72 1.21
CA ILE A 310 -6.10 1.57 2.09
C ILE A 310 -6.62 1.80 3.52
N ARG A 311 -7.31 2.89 3.80
CA ARG A 311 -7.76 3.24 5.16
C ARG A 311 -8.63 2.16 5.80
N ALA A 312 -9.47 1.52 4.99
CA ALA A 312 -10.33 0.43 5.46
C ALA A 312 -9.53 -0.83 5.85
N LEU A 313 -8.31 -1.02 5.31
CA LEU A 313 -7.47 -2.18 5.59
C LEU A 313 -6.69 -2.06 6.89
N LEU A 314 -6.37 -0.82 7.33
CA LEU A 314 -5.43 -0.60 8.42
C LEU A 314 -5.83 -1.33 9.71
N LYS A 315 -7.13 -1.36 10.03
CA LYS A 315 -7.63 -2.04 11.23
C LYS A 315 -7.52 -3.56 11.18
N ALA A 316 -7.38 -4.13 9.99
CA ALA A 316 -7.25 -5.57 9.79
C ALA A 316 -5.79 -6.04 9.79
N VAL A 317 -4.83 -5.14 9.83
CA VAL A 317 -3.41 -5.50 9.98
C VAL A 317 -3.15 -5.94 11.42
N SER A 318 -2.92 -7.23 11.59
CA SER A 318 -2.68 -7.86 12.90
C SER A 318 -1.21 -8.16 13.18
N VAL A 319 -0.35 -8.07 12.16
CA VAL A 319 1.09 -8.33 12.30
C VAL A 319 1.81 -7.15 12.95
N PRO A 320 2.91 -7.40 13.69
CA PRO A 320 3.75 -6.32 14.22
C PRO A 320 4.18 -5.36 13.10
N THR A 321 3.95 -4.06 13.31
CA THR A 321 4.18 -3.05 12.26
C THR A 321 5.02 -1.89 12.78
N LEU A 322 6.02 -1.49 11.99
CA LEU A 322 6.82 -0.28 12.18
C LEU A 322 6.46 0.74 11.10
N VAL A 323 5.98 1.91 11.50
CA VAL A 323 5.70 3.04 10.60
C VAL A 323 6.77 4.10 10.78
N MET A 324 7.53 4.39 9.74
CA MET A 324 8.59 5.40 9.73
C MET A 324 8.31 6.50 8.72
N HIS A 325 8.60 7.74 9.10
CA HIS A 325 8.47 8.90 8.21
C HIS A 325 9.42 10.02 8.63
N ARG A 326 9.91 10.82 7.70
CA ARG A 326 10.70 12.01 8.02
C ARG A 326 9.78 13.20 8.30
N THR A 327 10.14 14.00 9.32
CA THR A 327 9.29 15.09 9.81
C THR A 327 9.12 16.25 8.82
N ASN A 328 10.11 16.46 7.95
CA ASN A 328 10.10 17.51 6.96
C ASN A 328 10.16 16.94 5.53
N ASP A 329 9.67 15.73 5.33
CA ASP A 329 9.60 15.10 4.02
C ASP A 329 9.01 16.07 2.99
N SER A 330 9.75 16.29 1.91
CA SER A 330 9.42 17.27 0.89
C SER A 330 8.42 16.76 -0.15
N ASN A 331 8.10 15.47 -0.12
CA ASN A 331 7.15 14.83 -1.04
C ASN A 331 5.84 14.49 -0.33
N GLU A 332 5.91 13.78 0.80
CA GLU A 332 4.75 13.32 1.53
C GLU A 332 4.70 13.94 2.94
N ARG A 333 3.50 14.25 3.41
CA ARG A 333 3.29 14.88 4.72
C ARG A 333 3.37 13.86 5.85
N VAL A 334 4.13 14.16 6.90
CA VAL A 334 4.29 13.27 8.08
C VAL A 334 2.96 12.93 8.76
N GLU A 335 1.95 13.77 8.61
CA GLU A 335 0.59 13.52 9.10
C GLU A 335 -0.03 12.24 8.52
N GLN A 336 0.38 11.82 7.33
CA GLN A 336 -0.06 10.57 6.72
C GLN A 336 0.45 9.36 7.53
N ALA A 337 1.72 9.38 7.92
CA ALA A 337 2.27 8.35 8.80
C ALA A 337 1.66 8.38 10.21
N ARG A 338 1.36 9.58 10.73
CA ARG A 338 0.63 9.74 11.99
C ARG A 338 -0.74 9.10 11.93
N TYR A 339 -1.48 9.38 10.86
CA TYR A 339 -2.79 8.78 10.62
C TYR A 339 -2.70 7.24 10.58
N ILE A 340 -1.76 6.68 9.81
CA ILE A 340 -1.55 5.23 9.72
C ILE A 340 -1.21 4.66 11.11
N GLY A 341 -0.26 5.27 11.82
CA GLY A 341 0.15 4.81 13.15
C GLY A 341 -0.96 4.88 14.20
N ASP A 342 -1.89 5.84 14.08
CA ASP A 342 -3.04 5.95 14.98
C ASP A 342 -4.13 4.89 14.70
N GLN A 343 -4.19 4.34 13.49
CA GLN A 343 -5.09 3.24 13.13
C GLN A 343 -4.51 1.86 13.46
N LEU A 344 -3.19 1.75 13.52
CA LEU A 344 -2.47 0.54 13.86
C LEU A 344 -2.07 0.57 15.33
N GLN A 345 -2.19 -0.55 16.04
CA GLN A 345 -1.75 -0.67 17.44
C GLN A 345 -0.22 -0.93 17.53
N ASN A 346 0.59 -0.13 16.81
CA ASN A 346 1.98 -0.48 16.55
C ASN A 346 2.95 0.70 16.70
N ALA A 347 4.24 0.42 16.55
CA ALA A 347 5.30 1.41 16.70
C ALA A 347 5.30 2.43 15.56
N ARG A 348 5.39 3.71 15.92
CA ARG A 348 5.58 4.82 14.99
C ARG A 348 6.86 5.56 15.34
N VAL A 349 7.69 5.83 14.33
CA VAL A 349 8.94 6.57 14.48
C VAL A 349 8.98 7.73 13.50
N GLU A 350 9.06 8.94 14.03
CA GLU A 350 9.31 10.14 13.26
C GLU A 350 10.81 10.42 13.23
N LEU A 351 11.37 10.49 12.03
CA LEU A 351 12.80 10.70 11.81
C LEU A 351 13.05 12.15 11.40
N PRO A 352 14.12 12.80 11.87
CA PRO A 352 14.49 14.10 11.34
C PRO A 352 14.97 13.97 9.89
N GLY A 353 14.71 14.98 9.06
CA GLY A 353 15.16 15.04 7.68
C GLY A 353 14.08 15.52 6.74
N GLU A 354 14.48 15.84 5.51
CA GLU A 354 13.62 16.31 4.42
C GLU A 354 13.57 15.31 3.24
N GLU A 355 14.38 14.25 3.30
CA GLU A 355 14.49 13.26 2.25
C GLU A 355 13.29 12.31 2.28
N HIS A 356 12.71 12.04 1.11
CA HIS A 356 11.57 11.13 1.01
C HIS A 356 11.98 9.65 1.11
N ALA A 357 13.09 9.27 0.50
CA ALA A 357 13.47 7.86 0.41
C ALA A 357 14.21 7.31 1.65
N PRO A 358 14.04 6.02 2.00
CA PRO A 358 14.69 5.41 3.17
C PRO A 358 16.22 5.32 3.04
N PHE A 359 16.74 5.28 1.81
CA PHE A 359 18.15 5.18 1.49
C PHE A 359 18.86 6.55 1.39
N ALA A 360 18.13 7.65 1.51
CA ALA A 360 18.65 9.02 1.47
C ALA A 360 18.86 9.58 2.90
N GLY A 361 19.69 10.60 3.04
CA GLY A 361 19.97 11.26 4.31
C GLY A 361 20.56 10.31 5.36
N ASP A 362 20.05 10.36 6.59
CA ASP A 362 20.49 9.48 7.69
C ASP A 362 19.86 8.07 7.55
N ARG A 363 20.35 7.30 6.56
CA ARG A 363 19.93 5.91 6.34
C ARG A 363 20.35 4.97 7.47
N GLU A 364 21.47 5.28 8.16
CA GLU A 364 21.94 4.47 9.29
C GLU A 364 20.91 4.46 10.43
N ARG A 365 20.20 5.57 10.61
CA ARG A 365 19.13 5.65 11.58
C ARG A 365 17.93 4.81 11.15
N VAL A 366 17.53 4.85 9.88
CA VAL A 366 16.45 3.99 9.36
C VAL A 366 16.76 2.52 9.62
N LEU A 367 17.98 2.08 9.31
CA LEU A 367 18.41 0.70 9.53
C LEU A 367 18.49 0.32 11.01
N ARG A 368 18.86 1.26 11.85
CA ARG A 368 18.90 1.06 13.31
C ARG A 368 17.50 0.89 13.89
N GLU A 369 16.55 1.77 13.53
CA GLU A 369 15.15 1.66 13.98
C GLU A 369 14.51 0.34 13.51
N LEU A 370 14.77 -0.07 12.25
CA LEU A 370 14.36 -1.39 11.74
C LEU A 370 14.92 -2.53 12.59
N LYS A 371 16.22 -2.49 12.89
CA LYS A 371 16.89 -3.50 13.70
C LYS A 371 16.32 -3.60 15.10
N ASP A 372 16.18 -2.44 15.77
CA ASP A 372 15.69 -2.38 17.15
C ASP A 372 14.23 -2.86 17.24
N PHE A 373 13.41 -2.51 16.24
CA PHE A 373 12.05 -3.02 16.13
C PHE A 373 12.02 -4.55 15.98
N LEU A 374 12.75 -5.13 15.03
CA LEU A 374 12.76 -6.57 14.82
C LEU A 374 13.35 -7.35 16.01
N ALA A 375 14.29 -6.76 16.73
CA ALA A 375 14.83 -7.35 17.96
C ALA A 375 13.80 -7.38 19.10
N SER A 376 12.87 -6.41 19.12
CA SER A 376 11.80 -6.35 20.13
C SER A 376 10.70 -7.40 19.92
N LEU A 377 10.56 -7.96 18.72
CA LEU A 377 9.48 -8.91 18.37
C LEU A 377 9.72 -10.35 18.84
N GLN A 378 10.85 -10.66 19.46
CA GLN A 378 11.17 -12.04 19.84
C GLN A 378 10.32 -12.59 21.00
N GLU A 379 9.36 -11.83 21.54
CA GLU A 379 8.58 -12.15 22.74
C GLU A 379 7.05 -12.11 22.58
N GLU A 380 6.44 -11.87 21.39
CA GLU A 380 4.97 -11.73 21.28
C GLU A 380 4.23 -12.92 20.64
N PRO A 381 3.00 -13.26 21.11
CA PRO A 381 2.21 -14.40 20.60
C PRO A 381 1.44 -14.09 19.31
N GLU A 382 1.21 -15.12 18.48
CA GLU A 382 0.47 -15.08 17.21
C GLU A 382 -1.00 -14.61 17.37
N LEU A 383 -1.44 -13.70 16.51
CA LEU A 383 -2.81 -13.18 16.45
C LEU A 383 -3.62 -13.90 15.35
N GLU A 384 -4.83 -14.37 15.71
CA GLU A 384 -5.72 -15.17 14.86
C GLU A 384 -6.74 -14.34 14.04
N ARG A 385 -6.45 -13.07 13.70
CA ARG A 385 -7.34 -12.23 12.89
C ARG A 385 -6.75 -11.93 11.53
N VAL A 386 -7.56 -12.09 10.48
CA VAL A 386 -7.12 -11.87 9.10
C VAL A 386 -8.11 -10.99 8.35
N LEU A 387 -7.60 -10.20 7.40
CA LEU A 387 -8.46 -9.57 6.41
C LEU A 387 -8.85 -10.62 5.37
N ALA A 388 -10.14 -10.80 5.16
CA ALA A 388 -10.65 -11.66 4.10
C ALA A 388 -11.78 -10.97 3.34
N THR A 389 -11.94 -11.36 2.09
CA THR A 389 -13.14 -11.03 1.33
C THR A 389 -14.11 -12.20 1.42
N VAL A 390 -15.31 -11.94 1.89
CA VAL A 390 -16.37 -12.94 2.01
C VAL A 390 -17.33 -12.81 0.84
N LEU A 391 -17.65 -13.95 0.23
CA LEU A 391 -18.68 -14.09 -0.80
C LEU A 391 -19.80 -14.98 -0.23
N PHE A 392 -21.01 -14.47 -0.28
CA PHE A 392 -22.22 -15.23 -0.02
C PHE A 392 -23.04 -15.35 -1.31
N THR A 393 -23.54 -16.55 -1.58
CA THR A 393 -24.49 -16.80 -2.67
C THR A 393 -25.71 -17.52 -2.11
N ASP A 394 -26.87 -17.28 -2.71
CA ASP A 394 -28.14 -17.87 -2.29
C ASP A 394 -29.04 -18.07 -3.51
N LEU A 395 -29.76 -19.24 -3.60
CA LEU A 395 -30.69 -19.49 -4.66
C LEU A 395 -32.02 -18.76 -4.41
N VAL A 396 -32.49 -18.06 -5.43
CA VAL A 396 -33.75 -17.32 -5.34
C VAL A 396 -34.93 -18.27 -5.35
N SER A 397 -35.87 -18.07 -4.40
CA SER A 397 -37.11 -18.90 -4.26
C SER A 397 -36.84 -20.39 -4.03
N SER A 398 -35.74 -20.76 -3.41
CA SER A 398 -35.37 -22.16 -3.14
C SER A 398 -36.45 -22.91 -2.35
N THR A 399 -36.99 -22.31 -1.30
CA THR A 399 -38.05 -22.91 -0.46
C THR A 399 -39.32 -23.23 -1.25
N GLU A 400 -39.76 -22.33 -2.16
CA GLU A 400 -40.91 -22.54 -3.00
C GLU A 400 -40.67 -23.66 -4.02
N ARG A 401 -39.46 -23.72 -4.58
CA ARG A 401 -39.05 -24.76 -5.53
C ARG A 401 -38.95 -26.13 -4.86
N VAL A 402 -38.41 -26.21 -3.65
CA VAL A 402 -38.42 -27.46 -2.85
C VAL A 402 -39.86 -27.94 -2.65
N ALA A 403 -40.75 -27.04 -2.26
CA ALA A 403 -42.18 -27.38 -2.06
C ALA A 403 -42.86 -27.86 -3.32
N ALA A 404 -42.49 -27.32 -4.48
CA ALA A 404 -43.08 -27.67 -5.79
C ALA A 404 -42.52 -28.97 -6.38
N LEU A 405 -41.19 -29.20 -6.24
CA LEU A 405 -40.47 -30.32 -6.88
C LEU A 405 -40.39 -31.56 -5.98
N GLY A 406 -40.43 -31.37 -4.66
CA GLY A 406 -40.15 -32.39 -3.68
C GLY A 406 -38.66 -32.66 -3.50
N ASP A 407 -38.29 -33.24 -2.36
CA ASP A 407 -36.90 -33.38 -1.88
C ASP A 407 -35.96 -34.13 -2.86
N ARG A 408 -36.49 -35.10 -3.60
CA ARG A 408 -35.68 -35.90 -4.53
C ARG A 408 -35.30 -35.10 -5.77
N ALA A 409 -36.27 -34.49 -6.44
CA ALA A 409 -36.00 -33.71 -7.63
C ALA A 409 -35.19 -32.43 -7.33
N TRP A 410 -35.44 -31.86 -6.15
CA TRP A 410 -34.61 -30.73 -5.66
C TRP A 410 -33.15 -31.14 -5.51
N ARG A 411 -32.86 -32.28 -4.91
CA ARG A 411 -31.48 -32.78 -4.70
C ARG A 411 -30.78 -33.02 -6.03
N GLU A 412 -31.49 -33.63 -7.01
CA GLU A 412 -30.97 -33.86 -8.37
C GLU A 412 -30.66 -32.54 -9.12
N LEU A 413 -31.30 -31.42 -8.77
CA LEU A 413 -31.05 -30.08 -9.32
C LEU A 413 -29.89 -29.36 -8.60
N VAL A 414 -29.76 -29.52 -7.29
CA VAL A 414 -28.75 -28.82 -6.46
C VAL A 414 -27.36 -29.46 -6.58
N GLU A 415 -27.26 -30.77 -6.81
CA GLU A 415 -25.94 -31.42 -6.96
C GLU A 415 -25.11 -30.85 -8.14
N PRO A 416 -25.64 -30.67 -9.37
CA PRO A 416 -24.91 -29.98 -10.45
C PRO A 416 -24.55 -28.52 -10.10
N HIS A 417 -25.43 -27.80 -9.41
CA HIS A 417 -25.18 -26.44 -8.94
C HIS A 417 -23.98 -26.42 -7.98
N HIS A 418 -23.95 -27.31 -6.98
CA HIS A 418 -22.81 -27.38 -6.03
C HIS A 418 -21.49 -27.70 -6.74
N ALA A 419 -21.50 -28.66 -7.68
CA ALA A 419 -20.29 -29.01 -8.43
C ALA A 419 -19.78 -27.83 -9.27
N LEU A 420 -20.69 -27.07 -9.89
CA LEU A 420 -20.37 -25.89 -10.68
C LEU A 420 -19.77 -24.78 -9.80
N VAL A 421 -20.40 -24.45 -8.66
CA VAL A 421 -19.91 -23.42 -7.74
C VAL A 421 -18.52 -23.78 -7.21
N ARG A 422 -18.30 -25.02 -6.77
CA ARG A 422 -16.97 -25.48 -6.32
C ARG A 422 -15.89 -25.39 -7.38
N GLY A 423 -16.25 -25.71 -8.64
CA GLY A 423 -15.34 -25.54 -9.78
C GLY A 423 -14.96 -24.07 -10.02
N LEU A 424 -15.89 -23.14 -9.83
CA LEU A 424 -15.64 -21.71 -9.95
C LEU A 424 -14.84 -21.18 -8.74
N LEU A 425 -15.17 -21.61 -7.52
CA LEU A 425 -14.38 -21.25 -6.34
C LEU A 425 -12.91 -21.66 -6.52
N ALA A 426 -12.65 -22.89 -6.94
CA ALA A 426 -11.30 -23.35 -7.22
C ALA A 426 -10.59 -22.52 -8.30
N ARG A 427 -11.30 -22.17 -9.39
CA ARG A 427 -10.75 -21.33 -10.48
C ARG A 427 -10.36 -19.94 -10.02
N TYR A 428 -11.15 -19.33 -9.13
CA TYR A 428 -10.91 -17.99 -8.62
C TYR A 428 -10.18 -17.95 -7.27
N ARG A 429 -9.64 -19.11 -6.81
CA ARG A 429 -8.90 -19.25 -5.53
C ARG A 429 -9.75 -18.88 -4.31
N GLY A 430 -11.04 -19.15 -4.38
CA GLY A 430 -11.92 -19.06 -3.21
C GLY A 430 -11.86 -20.33 -2.38
N THR A 431 -11.90 -20.16 -1.07
CA THR A 431 -12.01 -21.27 -0.12
C THR A 431 -13.46 -21.39 0.35
N GLU A 432 -14.08 -22.55 0.11
CA GLU A 432 -15.40 -22.86 0.66
C GLU A 432 -15.29 -22.98 2.19
N VAL A 433 -16.07 -22.17 2.91
CA VAL A 433 -16.11 -22.18 4.38
C VAL A 433 -17.30 -22.97 4.87
N ASP A 434 -18.45 -22.76 4.27
CA ASP A 434 -19.70 -23.43 4.64
C ASP A 434 -20.67 -23.48 3.44
N THR A 435 -21.54 -24.51 3.46
CA THR A 435 -22.63 -24.67 2.49
C THR A 435 -23.89 -25.00 3.27
N ALA A 436 -24.76 -24.02 3.42
CA ALA A 436 -26.04 -24.16 4.12
C ALA A 436 -27.17 -24.37 3.08
N GLY A 437 -27.52 -25.63 2.86
CA GLY A 437 -28.56 -25.99 1.89
C GLY A 437 -28.13 -25.72 0.45
N ASP A 438 -28.62 -24.63 -0.11
CA ASP A 438 -28.39 -24.17 -1.48
C ASP A 438 -27.49 -22.94 -1.58
N GLY A 439 -27.13 -22.34 -0.45
CA GLY A 439 -26.25 -21.19 -0.37
C GLY A 439 -24.80 -21.56 -0.09
N PHE A 440 -23.86 -20.76 -0.59
CA PHE A 440 -22.43 -20.90 -0.33
C PHE A 440 -21.90 -19.70 0.45
N PHE A 441 -21.04 -20.00 1.41
CA PHE A 441 -20.15 -19.04 2.03
C PHE A 441 -18.70 -19.40 1.68
N ALA A 442 -18.00 -18.48 1.05
CA ALA A 442 -16.61 -18.64 0.67
C ALA A 442 -15.78 -17.42 1.04
N THR A 443 -14.48 -17.63 1.28
CA THR A 443 -13.51 -16.57 1.51
C THR A 443 -12.51 -16.49 0.38
N PHE A 444 -11.97 -15.27 0.19
CA PHE A 444 -10.95 -14.95 -0.79
C PHE A 444 -9.91 -14.04 -0.14
N ASP A 445 -8.69 -14.14 -0.59
CA ASP A 445 -7.58 -13.27 -0.23
C ASP A 445 -7.57 -11.94 -1.01
N GLY A 446 -8.52 -11.74 -1.93
CA GLY A 446 -8.64 -10.51 -2.71
C GLY A 446 -10.06 -10.26 -3.23
N PRO A 447 -10.52 -8.97 -3.16
CA PRO A 447 -11.90 -8.61 -3.48
C PRO A 447 -12.25 -8.73 -4.96
N ALA A 448 -11.35 -8.43 -5.88
CA ALA A 448 -11.64 -8.52 -7.31
C ALA A 448 -11.90 -9.98 -7.75
N ARG A 449 -11.22 -10.95 -7.12
CA ARG A 449 -11.47 -12.38 -7.35
C ARG A 449 -12.85 -12.81 -6.87
N ALA A 450 -13.22 -12.39 -5.67
CA ALA A 450 -14.52 -12.67 -5.09
C ALA A 450 -15.64 -12.12 -5.97
N VAL A 451 -15.51 -10.89 -6.45
CA VAL A 451 -16.48 -10.24 -7.34
C VAL A 451 -16.60 -10.99 -8.67
N ARG A 452 -15.47 -11.32 -9.33
CA ARG A 452 -15.47 -12.09 -10.58
C ARG A 452 -16.04 -13.50 -10.39
N CYS A 453 -15.73 -14.15 -9.26
CA CYS A 453 -16.29 -15.45 -8.93
C CYS A 453 -17.81 -15.37 -8.74
N GLY A 454 -18.31 -14.42 -7.95
CA GLY A 454 -19.74 -14.21 -7.73
C GLY A 454 -20.48 -13.96 -9.04
N ARG A 455 -19.93 -13.13 -9.92
CA ARG A 455 -20.52 -12.89 -11.25
C ARG A 455 -20.53 -14.16 -12.11
N ALA A 456 -19.41 -14.87 -12.15
CA ALA A 456 -19.30 -16.12 -12.90
C ALA A 456 -20.28 -17.19 -12.39
N ILE A 457 -20.54 -17.25 -11.09
CA ILE A 457 -21.55 -18.16 -10.51
C ILE A 457 -22.94 -17.78 -11.01
N ILE A 458 -23.33 -16.50 -10.92
CA ILE A 458 -24.63 -16.01 -11.36
C ILE A 458 -24.88 -16.38 -12.84
N ASP A 459 -23.89 -16.21 -13.70
CA ASP A 459 -24.04 -16.51 -15.14
C ASP A 459 -24.05 -18.01 -15.41
N ALA A 460 -23.22 -18.79 -14.74
CA ALA A 460 -23.03 -20.21 -15.01
C ALA A 460 -24.20 -21.08 -14.53
N VAL A 461 -25.01 -20.64 -13.58
CA VAL A 461 -26.16 -21.41 -13.08
C VAL A 461 -27.42 -21.26 -13.95
N GLN A 462 -27.48 -20.26 -14.83
CA GLN A 462 -28.66 -20.00 -15.67
C GLN A 462 -29.06 -21.17 -16.57
N PRO A 463 -28.14 -21.91 -17.22
CA PRO A 463 -28.50 -23.10 -18.00
C PRO A 463 -29.17 -24.21 -17.17
N LEU A 464 -28.99 -24.19 -15.82
CA LEU A 464 -29.70 -25.11 -14.91
C LEU A 464 -31.12 -24.64 -14.58
N GLY A 465 -31.55 -23.50 -15.09
CA GLY A 465 -32.84 -22.88 -14.76
C GLY A 465 -32.88 -22.33 -13.34
N LEU A 466 -31.71 -22.00 -12.77
CA LEU A 466 -31.58 -21.45 -11.44
C LEU A 466 -31.17 -19.97 -11.50
N ASP A 467 -31.69 -19.19 -10.56
CA ASP A 467 -31.27 -17.83 -10.33
C ASP A 467 -30.57 -17.72 -8.97
N VAL A 468 -29.40 -17.09 -8.95
CA VAL A 468 -28.59 -16.84 -7.77
C VAL A 468 -28.52 -15.33 -7.51
N ARG A 469 -28.57 -14.96 -6.26
CA ARG A 469 -28.16 -13.63 -5.76
C ARG A 469 -26.87 -13.76 -4.98
N ALA A 470 -26.05 -12.73 -4.97
CA ALA A 470 -24.75 -12.77 -4.30
C ALA A 470 -24.39 -11.45 -3.61
N GLY A 471 -23.57 -11.53 -2.58
CA GLY A 471 -23.03 -10.38 -1.88
C GLY A 471 -21.57 -10.57 -1.51
N VAL A 472 -20.77 -9.50 -1.68
CA VAL A 472 -19.35 -9.49 -1.36
C VAL A 472 -19.04 -8.36 -0.37
N HIS A 473 -18.27 -8.70 0.66
CA HIS A 473 -17.72 -7.74 1.60
C HIS A 473 -16.27 -8.08 1.91
N THR A 474 -15.45 -7.06 2.19
CA THR A 474 -14.07 -7.24 2.67
C THR A 474 -13.94 -6.61 4.04
N GLY A 475 -13.44 -7.37 5.00
CA GLY A 475 -13.25 -6.91 6.37
C GLY A 475 -12.48 -7.93 7.19
N GLU A 476 -12.22 -7.57 8.44
CA GLU A 476 -11.55 -8.44 9.40
C GLU A 476 -12.46 -9.61 9.80
N VAL A 477 -11.92 -10.82 9.68
CA VAL A 477 -12.57 -12.07 10.13
C VAL A 477 -11.73 -12.73 11.21
N GLU A 478 -12.38 -13.47 12.09
CA GLU A 478 -11.73 -14.30 13.10
C GLU A 478 -11.69 -15.75 12.63
N VAL A 479 -10.53 -16.38 12.71
CA VAL A 479 -10.37 -17.80 12.38
C VAL A 479 -10.16 -18.59 13.67
N ILE A 480 -11.14 -19.38 14.06
CA ILE A 480 -11.10 -20.22 15.29
C ILE A 480 -11.28 -21.68 14.89
N ASN A 481 -10.26 -22.50 15.08
CA ASN A 481 -10.28 -23.93 14.73
C ASN A 481 -10.75 -24.20 13.28
N GLY A 482 -10.31 -23.37 12.33
CA GLY A 482 -10.67 -23.48 10.91
C GLY A 482 -12.07 -22.94 10.56
N LYS A 483 -12.81 -22.40 11.52
CA LYS A 483 -14.10 -21.73 11.28
C LYS A 483 -13.89 -20.22 11.15
N VAL A 484 -14.47 -19.64 10.12
CA VAL A 484 -14.40 -18.21 9.85
C VAL A 484 -15.63 -17.52 10.43
N GLY A 485 -15.42 -16.50 11.26
CA GLY A 485 -16.48 -15.74 11.92
C GLY A 485 -16.17 -14.25 11.98
N GLY A 486 -16.98 -13.51 12.74
CA GLY A 486 -16.79 -12.09 12.97
C GLY A 486 -17.79 -11.18 12.26
N LEU A 487 -17.61 -9.86 12.47
CA LEU A 487 -18.56 -8.85 11.96
C LEU A 487 -18.61 -8.82 10.43
N ALA A 488 -17.47 -8.97 9.76
CA ALA A 488 -17.38 -8.95 8.30
C ALA A 488 -18.20 -10.08 7.64
N VAL A 489 -18.23 -11.25 8.26
CA VAL A 489 -19.06 -12.40 7.79
C VAL A 489 -20.54 -12.01 7.84
N ASN A 490 -20.98 -11.41 8.97
CA ASN A 490 -22.37 -10.95 9.12
C ASN A 490 -22.74 -9.86 8.12
N ILE A 491 -21.82 -8.90 7.87
CA ILE A 491 -22.03 -7.86 6.85
C ILE A 491 -22.20 -8.49 5.47
N GLY A 492 -21.27 -9.36 5.06
CA GLY A 492 -21.35 -10.05 3.75
C GLY A 492 -22.65 -10.80 3.55
N ALA A 493 -23.11 -11.55 4.56
CA ALA A 493 -24.40 -12.25 4.52
C ALA A 493 -25.59 -11.29 4.39
N ARG A 494 -25.56 -10.11 5.05
CA ARG A 494 -26.62 -9.09 4.92
C ARG A 494 -26.59 -8.42 3.56
N VAL A 495 -25.42 -8.13 3.01
CA VAL A 495 -25.26 -7.59 1.65
C VAL A 495 -25.86 -8.55 0.62
N ALA A 496 -25.56 -9.86 0.70
CA ALA A 496 -26.16 -10.87 -0.16
C ALA A 496 -27.69 -10.95 -0.01
N GLY A 497 -28.18 -10.80 1.22
CA GLY A 497 -29.63 -10.82 1.51
C GLY A 497 -30.41 -9.63 0.93
N LEU A 498 -29.74 -8.51 0.61
CA LEU A 498 -30.35 -7.35 -0.06
C LEU A 498 -30.32 -7.44 -1.59
N ALA A 499 -29.49 -8.33 -2.15
CA ALA A 499 -29.39 -8.49 -3.58
C ALA A 499 -30.68 -9.10 -4.17
N GLU A 500 -31.07 -8.58 -5.32
CA GLU A 500 -32.18 -9.11 -6.11
C GLU A 500 -31.78 -10.39 -6.89
N SER A 501 -32.72 -10.99 -7.59
CA SER A 501 -32.44 -12.13 -8.47
C SER A 501 -31.41 -11.76 -9.53
N ARG A 502 -30.35 -12.58 -9.65
CA ARG A 502 -29.22 -12.39 -10.59
C ARG A 502 -28.36 -11.14 -10.33
N GLU A 503 -28.48 -10.58 -9.14
CA GLU A 503 -27.73 -9.41 -8.72
C GLU A 503 -26.53 -9.78 -7.85
N LEU A 504 -25.45 -9.05 -8.04
CA LEU A 504 -24.25 -9.07 -7.18
C LEU A 504 -24.09 -7.70 -6.55
N LEU A 505 -24.24 -7.62 -5.23
CA LEU A 505 -23.99 -6.41 -4.44
C LEU A 505 -22.63 -6.49 -3.74
N VAL A 506 -21.99 -5.36 -3.63
CA VAL A 506 -20.72 -5.22 -2.90
C VAL A 506 -20.77 -4.02 -1.94
N SER A 507 -20.02 -4.08 -0.85
CA SER A 507 -19.79 -2.92 0.02
C SER A 507 -18.83 -1.90 -0.60
N SER A 508 -18.85 -0.65 -0.09
CA SER A 508 -17.91 0.40 -0.49
C SER A 508 -16.45 -0.05 -0.36
N THR A 509 -16.11 -0.78 0.71
CA THR A 509 -14.76 -1.34 0.91
C THR A 509 -14.32 -2.19 -0.30
N VAL A 510 -15.18 -3.07 -0.80
CA VAL A 510 -14.87 -3.89 -1.98
C VAL A 510 -14.65 -3.04 -3.21
N LYS A 511 -15.53 -2.06 -3.46
CA LYS A 511 -15.41 -1.13 -4.59
C LYS A 511 -14.07 -0.37 -4.53
N ASP A 512 -13.72 0.16 -3.37
CA ASP A 512 -12.51 0.98 -3.20
C ASP A 512 -11.23 0.15 -3.37
N LEU A 513 -11.22 -1.09 -2.83
CA LEU A 513 -10.08 -2.00 -2.95
C LEU A 513 -9.93 -2.61 -4.35
N THR A 514 -10.96 -2.56 -5.18
CA THR A 514 -10.92 -3.05 -6.56
C THR A 514 -10.64 -1.95 -7.59
N ALA A 515 -10.25 -0.76 -7.16
CA ALA A 515 -9.81 0.30 -8.06
C ALA A 515 -8.70 -0.23 -8.99
N GLY A 516 -8.83 0.04 -10.29
CA GLY A 516 -7.87 -0.48 -11.28
C GLY A 516 -8.11 -1.90 -11.80
N SER A 517 -9.02 -2.65 -11.22
CA SER A 517 -9.28 -4.04 -11.63
C SER A 517 -10.11 -4.18 -12.92
N GLY A 518 -10.66 -3.08 -13.48
CA GLY A 518 -11.57 -3.09 -14.62
C GLY A 518 -13.01 -3.45 -14.27
N LEU A 519 -13.33 -3.64 -13.00
CA LEU A 519 -14.72 -3.83 -12.55
C LEU A 519 -15.49 -2.52 -12.63
N VAL A 520 -16.76 -2.59 -13.05
CA VAL A 520 -17.65 -1.44 -13.15
C VAL A 520 -18.77 -1.57 -12.13
N PHE A 521 -19.01 -0.48 -11.41
CA PHE A 521 -19.98 -0.45 -10.33
C PHE A 521 -21.02 0.65 -10.55
N GLU A 522 -22.27 0.34 -10.23
CA GLU A 522 -23.38 1.29 -10.16
C GLU A 522 -23.73 1.52 -8.68
N ASP A 523 -24.04 2.75 -8.32
CA ASP A 523 -24.48 3.08 -6.97
C ASP A 523 -25.82 2.43 -6.66
N ALA A 524 -25.85 1.58 -5.64
CA ALA A 524 -27.07 0.91 -5.17
C ALA A 524 -27.67 1.60 -3.93
N GLY A 525 -27.06 2.70 -3.47
CA GLY A 525 -27.55 3.50 -2.37
C GLY A 525 -27.05 3.09 -0.99
N VAL A 526 -27.59 3.78 0.02
CA VAL A 526 -27.22 3.59 1.43
C VAL A 526 -28.27 2.74 2.12
N HIS A 527 -27.86 1.70 2.82
CA HIS A 527 -28.73 0.70 3.43
C HIS A 527 -28.43 0.51 4.91
N GLU A 528 -29.47 0.18 5.68
CA GLU A 528 -29.34 -0.35 7.03
C GLU A 528 -29.27 -1.87 6.99
N LEU A 529 -28.22 -2.43 7.54
CA LEU A 529 -28.05 -3.88 7.63
C LEU A 529 -28.56 -4.38 8.99
N LYS A 530 -29.53 -5.28 8.98
CA LYS A 530 -30.19 -5.76 10.19
C LYS A 530 -29.20 -6.31 11.22
N GLY A 531 -29.11 -5.64 12.38
CA GLY A 531 -28.24 -6.05 13.49
C GLY A 531 -26.79 -5.60 13.34
N ILE A 532 -26.47 -4.79 12.34
CA ILE A 532 -25.14 -4.18 12.13
C ILE A 532 -25.28 -2.69 12.40
N PRO A 533 -24.40 -2.07 13.21
CA PRO A 533 -24.42 -0.62 13.41
C PRO A 533 -24.03 0.11 12.13
N GLU A 534 -24.45 1.39 12.03
CA GLU A 534 -24.17 2.30 10.93
C GLU A 534 -24.92 1.99 9.61
N GLN A 535 -24.87 2.96 8.71
CA GLN A 535 -25.41 2.85 7.36
C GLN A 535 -24.29 2.41 6.40
N TRP A 536 -24.65 1.55 5.47
CA TRP A 536 -23.72 0.92 4.54
C TRP A 536 -24.03 1.33 3.12
N HIS A 537 -23.04 1.93 2.44
CA HIS A 537 -23.16 2.24 1.03
C HIS A 537 -22.84 0.99 0.20
N LEU A 538 -23.78 0.57 -0.63
CA LEU A 538 -23.66 -0.62 -1.46
C LEU A 538 -23.59 -0.23 -2.94
N TYR A 539 -22.98 -1.11 -3.71
CA TYR A 539 -22.80 -0.96 -5.15
C TYR A 539 -23.20 -2.24 -5.87
N ARG A 540 -23.87 -2.08 -6.99
CA ARG A 540 -24.18 -3.18 -7.91
C ARG A 540 -23.03 -3.39 -8.87
N VAL A 541 -22.60 -4.64 -9.05
CA VAL A 541 -21.58 -4.98 -10.05
C VAL A 541 -22.25 -5.06 -11.42
N LEU A 542 -21.82 -4.22 -12.34
CA LEU A 542 -22.23 -4.30 -13.74
C LEU A 542 -21.39 -5.35 -14.47
N ASP A 543 -21.84 -5.75 -15.68
CA ASP A 543 -21.12 -6.74 -16.48
C ASP A 543 -19.68 -6.28 -16.72
N VAL A 544 -18.73 -7.14 -16.36
CA VAL A 544 -17.32 -6.92 -16.61
C VAL A 544 -17.11 -7.03 -18.12
N ALA A 545 -16.56 -5.99 -18.74
CA ALA A 545 -16.11 -6.11 -20.13
C ALA A 545 -15.11 -7.27 -20.25
N PRO A 546 -15.24 -8.14 -21.24
CA PRO A 546 -14.42 -9.35 -21.39
C PRO A 546 -12.94 -9.04 -21.53
#